data_bec3e53d63a417e90667b6a3e0d8b27d
#
_entry.id   bec3e53d63a417e90667b6a3e0d8b27d
#
_cell.length_a   1.000
_cell.length_b   1.000
_cell.length_c   1.000
_cell.angle_alpha   90.00
_cell.angle_beta   90.00
_cell.angle_gamma   90.00
#
_symmetry.space_group_name_H-M   'P 1'
#
loop_
_entity.id
_entity.type
_entity.pdbx_description
1 polymer ?
#
loop_
_entity_poly.entity_id
_entity_poly.type
_entity_poly.pdbx_seq_one_letter_code
_entity_poly.pdbx_strand_id
1 'polypeptide(L)'
;SGAEVTLASPQGGQPPLDPKSNLADAQTETTHRFEADPTAMQALAQTHKLSEISVADYDAVFYPGGHGPLWDLAEDPISISLIEQAIQSGKPVAAVCHAPGVLRHVKASNGAPLVSGKLVTGFTNTEEAAVGLTEIVPFLVEDMLKENGGHYSKVDDWQVYVQVDGLLVTGQNPASSAATASALLQLLK
;
A
#
# COMPACT_ATOMS: atom_id res chain seq x y z
N SER A 1 -13.09 -1.51 -13.68
CA SER A 1 -13.43 -2.79 -13.04
C SER A 1 -14.88 -2.82 -12.53
N GLY A 2 -15.49 -1.68 -12.29
CA GLY A 2 -16.81 -1.55 -11.67
C GLY A 2 -16.78 -1.59 -10.13
N ALA A 3 -15.61 -1.56 -9.52
CA ALA A 3 -15.50 -1.43 -8.07
C ALA A 3 -15.85 -0.01 -7.64
N GLU A 4 -16.59 0.11 -6.54
CA GLU A 4 -16.79 1.36 -5.83
C GLU A 4 -15.58 1.62 -4.92
N VAL A 5 -15.03 2.83 -4.95
CA VAL A 5 -13.82 3.17 -4.23
C VAL A 5 -14.08 4.31 -3.25
N THR A 6 -13.79 4.07 -1.97
CA THR A 6 -13.79 5.08 -0.92
C THR A 6 -12.35 5.47 -0.60
N LEU A 7 -12.03 6.75 -0.60
CA LEU A 7 -10.71 7.25 -0.22
C LEU A 7 -10.70 7.68 1.24
N ALA A 8 -9.69 7.22 1.98
CA ALA A 8 -9.47 7.60 3.37
C ALA A 8 -8.02 8.03 3.57
N SER A 9 -7.80 8.95 4.49
CA SER A 9 -6.48 9.39 4.92
C SER A 9 -6.43 9.53 6.45
N PRO A 10 -5.25 9.56 7.10
CA PRO A 10 -5.16 9.61 8.55
C PRO A 10 -6.00 10.71 9.18
N GLN A 11 -6.00 11.92 8.60
CA GLN A 11 -6.69 13.10 9.14
C GLN A 11 -8.00 13.42 8.41
N GLY A 12 -8.31 12.74 7.31
CA GLY A 12 -9.42 13.12 6.41
C GLY A 12 -9.14 14.39 5.60
N GLY A 13 -10.09 14.75 4.73
CA GLY A 13 -9.94 15.91 3.85
C GLY A 13 -8.86 15.73 2.77
N GLN A 14 -8.25 16.82 2.31
CA GLN A 14 -7.20 16.79 1.30
C GLN A 14 -5.89 16.28 1.90
N PRO A 15 -5.40 15.10 1.52
CA PRO A 15 -4.07 14.64 1.97
C PRO A 15 -2.96 15.46 1.30
N PRO A 16 -1.81 15.64 1.95
CA PRO A 16 -0.65 16.24 1.30
C PRO A 16 -0.18 15.36 0.14
N LEU A 17 0.21 15.98 -0.95
CA LEU A 17 0.78 15.30 -2.12
C LEU A 17 2.30 15.53 -2.13
N ASP A 18 3.07 14.46 -2.39
CA ASP A 18 4.51 14.60 -2.58
C ASP A 18 4.77 15.42 -3.87
N PRO A 19 5.48 16.56 -3.79
CA PRO A 19 5.82 17.36 -4.97
C PRO A 19 6.51 16.57 -6.08
N LYS A 20 7.25 15.51 -5.74
CA LYS A 20 7.90 14.65 -6.72
C LYS A 20 6.92 13.86 -7.59
N SER A 21 5.69 13.60 -7.10
CA SER A 21 4.68 12.92 -7.91
C SER A 21 4.19 13.74 -9.10
N ASN A 22 4.43 15.06 -9.10
CA ASN A 22 4.09 15.95 -10.20
C ASN A 22 5.23 16.13 -11.23
N LEU A 23 6.38 15.50 -11.04
CA LEU A 23 7.46 15.52 -12.01
C LEU A 23 7.09 14.70 -13.25
N ALA A 24 7.57 15.14 -14.42
CA ALA A 24 7.19 14.53 -15.70
C ALA A 24 7.55 13.04 -15.80
N ASP A 25 8.62 12.61 -15.15
CA ASP A 25 9.08 11.21 -15.11
C ASP A 25 8.27 10.35 -14.12
N ALA A 26 7.52 10.98 -13.20
CA ALA A 26 6.59 10.29 -12.29
C ALA A 26 5.16 10.19 -12.85
N GLN A 27 4.85 10.92 -13.91
CA GLN A 27 3.52 10.96 -14.51
C GLN A 27 3.31 9.82 -15.52
N THR A 28 2.09 9.33 -15.60
CA THR A 28 1.64 8.30 -16.53
C THR A 28 0.32 8.71 -17.17
N GLU A 29 -0.09 8.02 -18.23
CA GLU A 29 -1.43 8.23 -18.82
C GLU A 29 -2.54 8.03 -17.76
N THR A 30 -2.35 7.10 -16.84
CA THR A 30 -3.34 6.83 -15.78
C THR A 30 -3.41 7.96 -14.76
N THR A 31 -2.27 8.54 -14.35
CA THR A 31 -2.26 9.69 -13.44
C THR A 31 -2.87 10.93 -14.09
N HIS A 32 -2.54 11.21 -15.34
CA HIS A 32 -3.18 12.31 -16.10
C HIS A 32 -4.70 12.12 -16.22
N ARG A 33 -5.16 10.89 -16.48
CA ARG A 33 -6.61 10.60 -16.52
C ARG A 33 -7.26 10.82 -15.17
N PHE A 34 -6.61 10.43 -14.06
CA PHE A 34 -7.11 10.68 -12.71
C PHE A 34 -7.20 12.18 -12.40
N GLU A 35 -6.17 12.94 -12.72
CA GLU A 35 -6.12 14.40 -12.51
C GLU A 35 -7.16 15.16 -13.36
N ALA A 36 -7.46 14.63 -14.55
CA ALA A 36 -8.48 15.21 -15.45
C ALA A 36 -9.93 14.84 -15.04
N ASP A 37 -10.12 13.93 -14.09
CA ASP A 37 -11.45 13.53 -13.61
C ASP A 37 -11.87 14.37 -12.39
N PRO A 38 -12.84 15.30 -12.53
CA PRO A 38 -13.28 16.15 -11.43
C PRO A 38 -13.86 15.37 -10.25
N THR A 39 -14.50 14.21 -10.51
CA THR A 39 -15.10 13.37 -9.47
C THR A 39 -14.00 12.71 -8.64
N ALA A 40 -12.96 12.17 -9.30
CA ALA A 40 -11.82 11.58 -8.63
C ALA A 40 -11.04 12.62 -7.81
N MET A 41 -10.82 13.82 -8.38
CA MET A 41 -10.14 14.92 -7.69
C MET A 41 -10.95 15.44 -6.49
N GLN A 42 -12.29 15.50 -6.60
CA GLN A 42 -13.15 15.85 -5.47
C GLN A 42 -13.08 14.79 -4.37
N ALA A 43 -13.11 13.51 -4.72
CA ALA A 43 -12.95 12.42 -3.75
C ALA A 43 -11.60 12.51 -3.01
N LEU A 44 -10.51 12.82 -3.73
CA LEU A 44 -9.19 13.02 -3.13
C LEU A 44 -9.16 14.24 -2.20
N ALA A 45 -9.85 15.33 -2.55
CA ALA A 45 -9.92 16.53 -1.72
C ALA A 45 -10.76 16.35 -0.45
N GLN A 46 -11.59 15.31 -0.39
CA GLN A 46 -12.56 15.05 0.67
C GLN A 46 -12.47 13.61 1.20
N THR A 47 -11.26 13.12 1.43
CA THR A 47 -11.06 11.78 1.97
C THR A 47 -11.73 11.64 3.34
N HIS A 48 -12.23 10.45 3.64
CA HIS A 48 -12.71 10.12 4.98
C HIS A 48 -11.54 10.06 5.97
N LYS A 49 -11.81 10.42 7.21
CA LYS A 49 -10.82 10.22 8.27
C LYS A 49 -10.68 8.72 8.55
N LEU A 50 -9.44 8.22 8.62
CA LEU A 50 -9.18 6.79 8.79
C LEU A 50 -9.87 6.19 10.02
N SER A 51 -9.98 6.97 11.12
CA SER A 51 -10.67 6.55 12.34
C SER A 51 -12.19 6.38 12.20
N GLU A 52 -12.78 6.83 11.11
CA GLU A 52 -14.21 6.72 10.81
C GLU A 52 -14.51 5.54 9.88
N ILE A 53 -13.46 4.86 9.37
CA ILE A 53 -13.59 3.71 8.48
C ILE A 53 -13.85 2.45 9.28
N SER A 54 -14.95 1.76 8.95
CA SER A 54 -15.26 0.43 9.46
C SER A 54 -14.98 -0.63 8.40
N VAL A 55 -14.15 -1.62 8.71
CA VAL A 55 -13.88 -2.76 7.82
C VAL A 55 -15.15 -3.49 7.40
N ALA A 56 -16.21 -3.46 8.24
CA ALA A 56 -17.45 -4.14 7.93
C ALA A 56 -18.12 -3.64 6.64
N ASP A 57 -17.90 -2.36 6.30
CA ASP A 57 -18.55 -1.67 5.19
C ASP A 57 -17.85 -1.88 3.83
N TYR A 58 -16.70 -2.56 3.81
CA TYR A 58 -15.86 -2.72 2.62
C TYR A 58 -15.51 -4.19 2.38
N ASP A 59 -15.23 -4.55 1.13
CA ASP A 59 -14.83 -5.89 0.73
C ASP A 59 -13.32 -6.09 0.72
N ALA A 60 -12.55 -5.02 0.60
CA ALA A 60 -11.08 -5.04 0.57
C ALA A 60 -10.49 -3.71 1.03
N VAL A 61 -9.18 -3.73 1.36
CA VAL A 61 -8.39 -2.55 1.67
C VAL A 61 -7.19 -2.49 0.72
N PHE A 62 -6.91 -1.31 0.17
CA PHE A 62 -5.76 -1.07 -0.70
C PHE A 62 -4.95 0.13 -0.18
N TYR A 63 -3.68 -0.10 0.10
CA TYR A 63 -2.72 0.94 0.46
C TYR A 63 -1.90 1.33 -0.78
N PRO A 64 -2.13 2.51 -1.37
CA PRO A 64 -1.34 3.01 -2.49
C PRO A 64 0.09 3.34 -2.05
N GLY A 65 1.01 3.33 -3.01
CA GLY A 65 2.42 3.64 -2.77
C GLY A 65 2.67 5.09 -2.37
N GLY A 66 3.92 5.44 -2.37
CA GLY A 66 4.46 6.71 -1.88
C GLY A 66 5.23 6.52 -0.57
N HIS A 67 6.17 7.40 -0.27
CA HIS A 67 7.02 7.30 0.93
C HIS A 67 6.27 7.63 2.22
N GLY A 68 5.25 8.50 2.17
CA GLY A 68 4.48 8.97 3.33
C GLY A 68 4.05 7.89 4.32
N PRO A 69 3.52 6.73 3.85
CA PRO A 69 3.09 5.63 4.72
C PRO A 69 4.16 5.13 5.71
N LEU A 70 5.45 5.33 5.42
CA LEU A 70 6.53 4.90 6.32
C LEU A 70 6.63 5.75 7.58
N TRP A 71 6.16 7.01 7.55
CA TRP A 71 6.21 7.94 8.69
C TRP A 71 4.92 8.02 9.49
N ASP A 72 3.78 7.74 8.86
CA ASP A 72 2.47 7.86 9.51
C ASP A 72 1.74 6.51 9.62
N LEU A 73 1.27 5.96 8.52
CA LEU A 73 0.41 4.77 8.52
C LEU A 73 1.08 3.51 9.10
N ALA A 74 2.41 3.39 8.97
CA ALA A 74 3.16 2.25 9.52
C ALA A 74 3.15 2.23 11.05
N GLU A 75 3.03 3.39 11.69
CA GLU A 75 3.03 3.56 13.15
C GLU A 75 1.62 3.87 13.69
N ASP A 76 0.63 4.11 12.82
CA ASP A 76 -0.74 4.47 13.23
C ASP A 76 -1.50 3.24 13.73
N PRO A 77 -1.89 3.20 15.02
CA PRO A 77 -2.64 2.08 15.58
C PRO A 77 -3.99 1.85 14.91
N ILE A 78 -4.59 2.88 14.29
CA ILE A 78 -5.85 2.74 13.55
C ILE A 78 -5.61 2.01 12.25
N SER A 79 -4.56 2.37 11.50
CA SER A 79 -4.14 1.67 10.28
C SER A 79 -3.79 0.20 10.57
N ILE A 80 -3.00 -0.05 11.62
CA ILE A 80 -2.63 -1.40 12.06
C ILE A 80 -3.88 -2.23 12.37
N SER A 81 -4.79 -1.70 13.19
CA SER A 81 -6.04 -2.37 13.57
C SER A 81 -6.96 -2.62 12.37
N LEU A 82 -7.03 -1.68 11.42
CA LEU A 82 -7.81 -1.84 10.18
C LEU A 82 -7.33 -3.06 9.37
N ILE A 83 -6.02 -3.21 9.21
CA ILE A 83 -5.43 -4.35 8.48
C ILE A 83 -5.71 -5.66 9.22
N GLU A 84 -5.48 -5.68 10.55
CA GLU A 84 -5.73 -6.86 11.38
C GLU A 84 -7.19 -7.31 11.29
N GLN A 85 -8.14 -6.38 11.43
CA GLN A 85 -9.56 -6.65 11.32
C GLN A 85 -9.96 -7.12 9.92
N ALA A 86 -9.40 -6.54 8.85
CA ALA A 86 -9.67 -6.97 7.48
C ALA A 86 -9.28 -8.44 7.28
N ILE A 87 -8.04 -8.79 7.63
CA ILE A 87 -7.53 -10.17 7.50
C ILE A 87 -8.33 -11.14 8.37
N GLN A 88 -8.64 -10.78 9.62
CA GLN A 88 -9.45 -11.62 10.52
C GLN A 88 -10.88 -11.85 10.01
N SER A 89 -11.42 -10.87 9.30
CA SER A 89 -12.77 -10.94 8.69
C SER A 89 -12.77 -11.62 7.32
N GLY A 90 -11.64 -12.16 6.87
CA GLY A 90 -11.54 -12.82 5.56
C GLY A 90 -11.49 -11.85 4.38
N LYS A 91 -11.20 -10.56 4.62
CA LYS A 91 -11.13 -9.53 3.57
C LYS A 91 -9.69 -9.30 3.14
N PRO A 92 -9.42 -9.27 1.81
CA PRO A 92 -8.07 -9.10 1.32
C PRO A 92 -7.55 -7.67 1.54
N VAL A 93 -6.24 -7.60 1.76
CA VAL A 93 -5.48 -6.36 1.90
C VAL A 93 -4.39 -6.32 0.86
N ALA A 94 -4.28 -5.21 0.14
CA ALA A 94 -3.21 -4.98 -0.82
C ALA A 94 -2.38 -3.76 -0.45
N ALA A 95 -1.07 -3.82 -0.75
CA ALA A 95 -0.15 -2.71 -0.57
C ALA A 95 0.93 -2.74 -1.67
N VAL A 96 1.34 -1.57 -2.18
CA VAL A 96 2.30 -1.49 -3.29
C VAL A 96 3.41 -0.49 -3.02
N CYS A 97 4.61 -0.73 -3.56
CA CYS A 97 5.77 0.16 -3.48
C CYS A 97 6.27 0.28 -2.02
N HIS A 98 6.19 1.45 -1.40
CA HIS A 98 6.54 1.62 0.02
C HIS A 98 5.39 1.24 0.98
N ALA A 99 4.15 1.18 0.49
CA ALA A 99 3.00 0.88 1.34
C ALA A 99 3.07 -0.49 2.08
N PRO A 100 3.76 -1.55 1.60
CA PRO A 100 4.00 -2.74 2.42
C PRO A 100 4.68 -2.44 3.77
N GLY A 101 5.30 -1.26 3.92
CA GLY A 101 5.78 -0.75 5.20
C GLY A 101 4.73 -0.66 6.31
N VAL A 102 3.44 -0.48 5.95
CA VAL A 102 2.34 -0.45 6.92
C VAL A 102 2.15 -1.79 7.66
N LEU A 103 2.74 -2.87 7.14
CA LEU A 103 2.69 -4.20 7.75
C LEU A 103 3.69 -4.38 8.91
N ARG A 104 4.54 -3.37 9.18
CA ARG A 104 5.62 -3.42 10.17
C ARG A 104 5.19 -3.94 11.53
N HIS A 105 4.07 -3.45 12.04
CA HIS A 105 3.57 -3.79 13.38
C HIS A 105 2.30 -4.65 13.37
N VAL A 106 1.78 -4.97 12.20
CA VAL A 106 0.54 -5.76 12.04
C VAL A 106 0.75 -7.19 12.49
N LYS A 107 -0.18 -7.72 13.29
CA LYS A 107 -0.14 -9.07 13.84
C LYS A 107 -1.22 -9.97 13.24
N ALA A 108 -0.86 -11.21 13.03
CA ALA A 108 -1.83 -12.28 12.79
C ALA A 108 -2.54 -12.65 14.11
N SER A 109 -3.62 -13.44 14.03
CA SER A 109 -4.42 -13.87 15.18
C SER A 109 -3.64 -14.64 16.25
N ASN A 110 -2.50 -15.24 15.88
CA ASN A 110 -1.60 -15.93 16.81
C ASN A 110 -0.55 -15.01 17.46
N GLY A 111 -0.60 -13.68 17.18
CA GLY A 111 0.32 -12.68 17.72
C GLY A 111 1.65 -12.56 16.99
N ALA A 112 1.94 -13.41 16.00
CA ALA A 112 3.14 -13.27 15.15
C ALA A 112 2.97 -12.11 14.14
N PRO A 113 4.06 -11.56 13.58
CA PRO A 113 3.96 -10.62 12.48
C PRO A 113 3.10 -11.19 11.34
N LEU A 114 2.20 -10.38 10.77
CA LEU A 114 1.27 -10.85 9.71
C LEU A 114 2.01 -11.46 8.53
N VAL A 115 3.17 -10.91 8.18
CA VAL A 115 3.99 -11.33 7.03
C VAL A 115 4.83 -12.58 7.30
N SER A 116 4.90 -13.04 8.56
CA SER A 116 5.73 -14.19 8.94
C SER A 116 5.32 -15.45 8.17
N GLY A 117 6.27 -16.02 7.41
CA GLY A 117 6.06 -17.18 6.56
C GLY A 117 5.31 -16.94 5.27
N LYS A 118 4.92 -15.68 4.95
CA LYS A 118 4.19 -15.34 3.74
C LYS A 118 5.10 -14.90 2.60
N LEU A 119 4.67 -15.19 1.36
CA LEU A 119 5.29 -14.63 0.17
C LEU A 119 4.95 -13.14 0.08
N VAL A 120 5.97 -12.30 0.07
CA VAL A 120 5.80 -10.84 0.04
C VAL A 120 6.83 -10.17 -0.86
N THR A 121 6.49 -8.98 -1.33
CA THR A 121 7.37 -8.05 -2.01
C THR A 121 7.07 -6.61 -1.58
N GLY A 122 7.91 -5.69 -1.95
CA GLY A 122 7.78 -4.26 -1.68
C GLY A 122 8.97 -3.54 -2.26
N PHE A 123 9.05 -2.22 -2.08
CA PHE A 123 10.12 -1.40 -2.62
C PHE A 123 11.48 -1.92 -2.20
N THR A 124 12.36 -2.13 -3.19
CA THR A 124 13.65 -2.81 -2.95
C THR A 124 14.69 -1.84 -2.39
N ASN A 125 15.71 -2.38 -1.72
CA ASN A 125 16.83 -1.58 -1.24
C ASN A 125 17.61 -0.93 -2.41
N THR A 126 17.67 -1.60 -3.56
CA THR A 126 18.32 -1.06 -4.77
C THR A 126 17.51 0.07 -5.39
N GLU A 127 16.18 -0.04 -5.44
CA GLU A 127 15.28 1.04 -5.86
C GLU A 127 15.37 2.24 -4.90
N GLU A 128 15.43 2.02 -3.58
CA GLU A 128 15.58 3.10 -2.60
C GLU A 128 16.93 3.83 -2.75
N ALA A 129 18.00 3.08 -2.99
CA ALA A 129 19.31 3.66 -3.29
C ALA A 129 19.30 4.47 -4.60
N ALA A 130 18.60 3.99 -5.62
CA ALA A 130 18.47 4.69 -6.91
C ALA A 130 17.74 6.03 -6.79
N VAL A 131 16.74 6.14 -5.89
CA VAL A 131 16.06 7.42 -5.61
C VAL A 131 16.77 8.28 -4.56
N GLY A 132 17.88 7.79 -3.99
CA GLY A 132 18.76 8.53 -3.07
C GLY A 132 18.16 8.74 -1.67
N LEU A 133 17.25 7.88 -1.21
CA LEU A 133 16.52 8.06 0.04
C LEU A 133 16.84 7.00 1.12
N THR A 134 17.82 6.12 0.88
CA THR A 134 18.23 5.05 1.82
C THR A 134 18.48 5.56 3.24
N GLU A 135 19.13 6.70 3.39
CA GLU A 135 19.46 7.30 4.69
C GLU A 135 18.36 8.25 5.22
N ILE A 136 17.30 8.44 4.45
CA ILE A 136 16.22 9.39 4.77
C ILE A 136 15.00 8.66 5.32
N VAL A 137 14.65 7.51 4.73
CA VAL A 137 13.49 6.72 5.17
C VAL A 137 13.70 6.18 6.58
N PRO A 138 12.65 6.08 7.40
CA PRO A 138 12.77 5.59 8.79
C PRO A 138 13.16 4.11 8.88
N PHE A 139 12.90 3.37 7.82
CA PHE A 139 13.31 1.97 7.64
C PHE A 139 13.18 1.58 6.16
N LEU A 140 13.93 0.56 5.76
CA LEU A 140 13.86 -0.03 4.42
C LEU A 140 12.76 -1.10 4.39
N VAL A 141 11.86 -1.02 3.39
CA VAL A 141 10.71 -1.93 3.26
C VAL A 141 11.17 -3.38 3.06
N GLU A 142 12.15 -3.61 2.18
CA GLU A 142 12.73 -4.93 1.93
C GLU A 142 13.26 -5.56 3.23
N ASP A 143 14.03 -4.80 4.01
CA ASP A 143 14.64 -5.30 5.25
C ASP A 143 13.56 -5.57 6.30
N MET A 144 12.62 -4.64 6.50
CA MET A 144 11.52 -4.80 7.44
C MET A 144 10.68 -6.06 7.16
N LEU A 145 10.36 -6.33 5.89
CA LEU A 145 9.58 -7.52 5.52
C LEU A 145 10.35 -8.81 5.84
N LYS A 146 11.68 -8.84 5.59
CA LYS A 146 12.54 -9.97 5.92
C LYS A 146 12.69 -10.15 7.44
N GLU A 147 12.92 -9.07 8.18
CA GLU A 147 13.06 -9.08 9.65
C GLU A 147 11.78 -9.57 10.33
N ASN A 148 10.62 -9.26 9.78
CA ASN A 148 9.32 -9.76 10.23
C ASN A 148 9.01 -11.20 9.77
N GLY A 149 9.99 -11.90 9.16
CA GLY A 149 9.89 -13.31 8.78
C GLY A 149 9.15 -13.55 7.46
N GLY A 150 8.96 -12.54 6.63
CA GLY A 150 8.39 -12.68 5.29
C GLY A 150 9.35 -13.37 4.32
N HIS A 151 8.82 -14.24 3.47
CA HIS A 151 9.55 -14.80 2.32
C HIS A 151 9.58 -13.74 1.20
N TYR A 152 10.47 -12.77 1.39
CA TYR A 152 10.61 -11.66 0.46
C TYR A 152 11.23 -12.11 -0.85
N SER A 153 10.65 -11.68 -1.97
CA SER A 153 11.18 -11.88 -3.31
C SER A 153 10.98 -10.63 -4.17
N LYS A 154 11.82 -10.47 -5.17
CA LYS A 154 11.83 -9.33 -6.08
C LYS A 154 12.29 -9.73 -7.48
N VAL A 155 12.02 -8.89 -8.44
CA VAL A 155 12.60 -8.91 -9.78
C VAL A 155 13.50 -7.69 -9.96
N ASP A 156 14.05 -7.51 -11.15
CA ASP A 156 14.88 -6.35 -11.47
C ASP A 156 14.14 -5.04 -11.16
N ASP A 157 14.90 -4.03 -10.77
CA ASP A 157 14.38 -2.71 -10.39
C ASP A 157 13.43 -2.16 -11.46
N TRP A 158 12.34 -1.54 -11.01
CA TRP A 158 11.30 -0.91 -11.85
C TRP A 158 10.48 -1.87 -12.72
N GLN A 159 10.70 -3.19 -12.64
CA GLN A 159 9.86 -4.18 -13.31
C GLN A 159 8.59 -4.46 -12.50
N VAL A 160 7.51 -4.82 -13.20
CA VAL A 160 6.24 -5.19 -12.56
C VAL A 160 6.39 -6.51 -11.82
N TYR A 161 6.14 -6.50 -10.52
CA TYR A 161 6.15 -7.71 -9.70
C TYR A 161 5.12 -7.63 -8.57
N VAL A 162 4.35 -8.71 -8.42
CA VAL A 162 3.29 -8.84 -7.41
C VAL A 162 3.37 -10.20 -6.75
N GLN A 163 3.22 -10.24 -5.44
CA GLN A 163 3.04 -11.46 -4.65
C GLN A 163 1.63 -11.51 -4.08
N VAL A 164 1.04 -12.71 -4.11
CA VAL A 164 -0.26 -12.99 -3.50
C VAL A 164 -0.09 -14.19 -2.57
N ASP A 165 -0.40 -14.00 -1.30
CA ASP A 165 -0.39 -15.07 -0.30
C ASP A 165 -1.67 -15.02 0.54
N GLY A 166 -2.62 -15.87 0.19
CA GLY A 166 -3.95 -15.87 0.77
C GLY A 166 -4.65 -14.53 0.55
N LEU A 167 -4.94 -13.81 1.62
CA LEU A 167 -5.61 -12.51 1.60
C LEU A 167 -4.64 -11.32 1.48
N LEU A 168 -3.34 -11.55 1.46
CA LEU A 168 -2.34 -10.49 1.35
C LEU A 168 -1.84 -10.38 -0.08
N VAL A 169 -1.89 -9.16 -0.64
CA VAL A 169 -1.35 -8.83 -1.96
C VAL A 169 -0.30 -7.73 -1.80
N THR A 170 0.91 -7.95 -2.30
CA THR A 170 1.97 -6.95 -2.25
C THR A 170 2.58 -6.72 -3.63
N GLY A 171 2.87 -5.47 -3.97
CA GLY A 171 3.51 -5.06 -5.22
C GLY A 171 4.83 -4.35 -4.97
N GLN A 172 5.83 -4.59 -5.83
CA GLN A 172 7.22 -4.18 -5.59
C GLN A 172 7.41 -2.66 -5.66
N ASN A 173 6.87 -1.99 -6.67
CA ASN A 173 7.24 -0.63 -7.05
C ASN A 173 6.08 0.09 -7.76
N PRO A 174 6.24 1.37 -8.17
CA PRO A 174 5.17 2.11 -8.85
C PRO A 174 4.61 1.41 -10.09
N ALA A 175 5.45 0.74 -10.88
CA ALA A 175 5.03 0.01 -12.07
C ALA A 175 4.09 -1.16 -11.75
N SER A 176 4.14 -1.66 -10.53
CA SER A 176 3.32 -2.79 -10.04
C SER A 176 1.90 -2.38 -9.62
N SER A 177 1.56 -1.07 -9.56
CA SER A 177 0.32 -0.57 -8.98
C SER A 177 -0.94 -1.16 -9.62
N ALA A 178 -1.02 -1.15 -10.95
CA ALA A 178 -2.17 -1.69 -11.68
C ALA A 178 -2.29 -3.22 -11.53
N ALA A 179 -1.16 -3.93 -11.55
CA ALA A 179 -1.12 -5.37 -11.36
C ALA A 179 -1.54 -5.77 -9.94
N THR A 180 -1.11 -5.02 -8.92
CA THR A 180 -1.51 -5.21 -7.52
C THR A 180 -3.01 -5.02 -7.35
N ALA A 181 -3.58 -3.94 -7.91
CA ALA A 181 -5.03 -3.71 -7.88
C ALA A 181 -5.81 -4.81 -8.61
N SER A 182 -5.30 -5.27 -9.76
CA SER A 182 -5.92 -6.38 -10.50
C SER A 182 -5.90 -7.69 -9.72
N ALA A 183 -4.80 -8.00 -9.04
CA ALA A 183 -4.68 -9.18 -8.19
C ALA A 183 -5.65 -9.12 -7.00
N LEU A 184 -5.79 -7.94 -6.36
CA LEU A 184 -6.78 -7.74 -5.29
C LEU A 184 -8.20 -8.00 -5.79
N LEU A 185 -8.58 -7.46 -6.94
CA LEU A 185 -9.90 -7.64 -7.52
C LEU A 185 -10.21 -9.11 -7.92
N GLN A 186 -9.18 -9.92 -8.17
CA GLN A 186 -9.37 -11.36 -8.42
C GLN A 186 -9.77 -12.11 -7.15
N LEU A 187 -9.34 -11.65 -5.98
CA LEU A 187 -9.72 -12.24 -4.69
C LEU A 187 -11.16 -11.91 -4.26
N LEU A 188 -11.82 -10.97 -4.95
CA LEU A 188 -13.20 -10.56 -4.69
C LEU A 188 -14.23 -11.26 -5.59
N LYS A 189 -13.79 -12.16 -6.45
CA LYS A 189 -14.68 -12.94 -7.36
C LYS A 189 -15.01 -14.27 -6.73
#